data_ffff001029e1e63a539be3e979e4a423
#
_entry.id   ffff001029e1e63a539be3e979e4a423
#
_cell.length_a   1.000
_cell.length_b   1.000
_cell.length_c   1.000
_cell.angle_alpha   90.00
_cell.angle_beta   90.00
_cell.angle_gamma   90.00
#
_symmetry.space_group_name_H-M   'P 1'
#
loop_
_entity.id
_entity.type
_entity.pdbx_description
1 polymer ?
#
loop_
_entity_poly.entity_id
_entity_poly.type
_entity_poly.pdbx_seq_one_letter_code
_entity_poly.pdbx_strand_id
1 'polypeptide(L)'
;MKKQARHKKKQSYKAVARVLVTLLILITGLIAYYSIRGGDRTLLMVFHSEKQVADTSGAWNLILVDRDHYIPANYQVELTELSNGEKVDSRIYPELQQMFDDARAAGLALFVREGYRTTKEQQQIMDDRIKEYENQGCSKKEAKKK
;
A
#
# COMPACT_ATOMS: atom_id res chain seq x y z
N MET A 1 62.86 27.95 -31.11
CA MET A 1 62.42 27.85 -29.71
C MET A 1 60.88 27.88 -29.51
N LYS A 2 60.05 28.54 -30.29
CA LYS A 2 58.55 28.59 -30.10
C LYS A 2 57.80 27.28 -30.34
N LYS A 3 58.29 26.35 -31.20
CA LYS A 3 57.62 25.07 -31.48
C LYS A 3 57.70 24.05 -30.29
N GLN A 4 58.79 24.03 -29.57
CA GLN A 4 58.96 23.11 -28.40
C GLN A 4 58.10 23.49 -27.21
N ALA A 5 57.90 24.80 -26.97
CA ALA A 5 57.02 25.29 -25.90
C ALA A 5 55.56 24.94 -26.15
N ARG A 6 55.07 24.99 -27.42
CA ARG A 6 53.72 24.57 -27.79
C ARG A 6 53.48 23.07 -27.61
N HIS A 7 54.50 22.20 -27.87
CA HIS A 7 54.39 20.80 -27.72
C HIS A 7 54.31 20.37 -26.24
N LYS A 8 55.14 20.96 -25.37
CA LYS A 8 55.07 20.74 -23.91
C LYS A 8 53.74 21.16 -23.30
N LYS A 9 53.17 22.30 -23.76
CA LYS A 9 51.88 22.80 -23.30
C LYS A 9 50.71 21.85 -23.69
N LYS A 10 50.76 21.31 -24.93
CA LYS A 10 49.74 20.37 -25.44
C LYS A 10 49.80 19.01 -24.73
N GLN A 11 51.00 18.56 -24.29
CA GLN A 11 51.19 17.33 -23.52
C GLN A 11 50.69 17.48 -22.08
N SER A 12 50.91 18.67 -21.48
CA SER A 12 50.40 18.98 -20.16
C SER A 12 48.83 18.99 -20.10
N TYR A 13 48.15 19.58 -21.08
CA TYR A 13 46.67 19.54 -21.14
C TYR A 13 46.14 18.12 -21.31
N LYS A 14 46.81 17.24 -22.07
CA LYS A 14 46.41 15.84 -22.24
C LYS A 14 46.56 15.07 -20.94
N ALA A 15 47.62 15.34 -20.17
CA ALA A 15 47.82 14.74 -18.87
C ALA A 15 46.76 15.18 -17.85
N VAL A 16 46.49 16.46 -17.77
CA VAL A 16 45.45 17.02 -16.90
C VAL A 16 44.02 16.50 -17.28
N ALA A 17 43.72 16.45 -18.60
CA ALA A 17 42.45 15.90 -19.07
C ALA A 17 42.29 14.42 -18.71
N ARG A 18 43.33 13.62 -18.78
CA ARG A 18 43.30 12.19 -18.36
C ARG A 18 43.03 12.07 -16.86
N VAL A 19 43.70 12.88 -16.04
CA VAL A 19 43.47 12.90 -14.58
C VAL A 19 42.03 13.28 -14.26
N LEU A 20 41.48 14.31 -14.94
CA LEU A 20 40.08 14.72 -14.73
C LEU A 20 39.07 13.62 -15.12
N VAL A 21 39.33 12.94 -16.25
CA VAL A 21 38.46 11.83 -16.70
C VAL A 21 38.51 10.65 -15.71
N THR A 22 39.70 10.29 -15.23
CA THR A 22 39.84 9.20 -14.21
C THR A 22 39.15 9.59 -12.90
N LEU A 23 39.25 10.83 -12.49
CA LEU A 23 38.58 11.34 -11.27
C LEU A 23 37.06 11.30 -11.43
N LEU A 24 36.55 11.66 -12.61
CA LEU A 24 35.11 11.60 -12.91
C LEU A 24 34.59 10.15 -12.88
N ILE A 25 35.34 9.21 -13.45
CA ILE A 25 35.00 7.77 -13.42
C ILE A 25 35.00 7.24 -11.98
N LEU A 26 35.97 7.65 -11.16
CA LEU A 26 36.01 7.24 -9.75
C LEU A 26 34.83 7.81 -8.95
N ILE A 27 34.46 9.07 -9.20
CA ILE A 27 33.31 9.70 -8.53
C ILE A 27 32.00 9.02 -8.97
N THR A 28 31.82 8.80 -10.26
CA THR A 28 30.60 8.08 -10.73
C THR A 28 30.54 6.65 -10.24
N GLY A 29 31.68 5.94 -10.18
CA GLY A 29 31.78 4.61 -9.59
C GLY A 29 31.47 4.61 -8.09
N LEU A 30 31.93 5.61 -7.37
CA LEU A 30 31.66 5.79 -5.95
C LEU A 30 30.16 6.08 -5.69
N ILE A 31 29.56 6.96 -6.50
CA ILE A 31 28.11 7.26 -6.44
C ILE A 31 27.31 5.99 -6.75
N ALA A 32 27.65 5.26 -7.81
CA ALA A 32 26.99 4.00 -8.13
C ALA A 32 27.16 2.94 -7.02
N TYR A 33 28.34 2.83 -6.44
CA TYR A 33 28.62 1.93 -5.31
C TYR A 33 27.77 2.28 -4.08
N TYR A 34 27.68 3.57 -3.74
CA TYR A 34 26.84 4.04 -2.63
C TYR A 34 25.34 3.88 -2.93
N SER A 35 24.91 4.09 -4.19
CA SER A 35 23.52 3.85 -4.59
C SER A 35 23.14 2.36 -4.55
N ILE A 36 24.07 1.46 -4.86
CA ILE A 36 23.82 0.00 -4.80
C ILE A 36 23.88 -0.52 -3.36
N ARG A 37 24.82 0.00 -2.54
CA ARG A 37 25.04 -0.49 -1.18
C ARG A 37 24.24 0.25 -0.12
N GLY A 38 23.96 1.52 -0.35
CA GLY A 38 23.03 2.33 0.45
C GLY A 38 21.67 2.41 -0.18
N GLY A 39 21.18 1.25 -0.75
CA GLY A 39 19.93 1.22 -1.50
C GLY A 39 18.96 2.24 -0.92
N ASP A 40 18.56 3.18 -1.75
CA ASP A 40 17.82 4.38 -1.38
C ASP A 40 16.48 3.98 -0.72
N ARG A 41 16.58 3.53 0.55
CA ARG A 41 15.42 3.23 1.40
C ARG A 41 14.52 4.45 1.52
N THR A 42 15.09 5.65 1.38
CA THR A 42 14.35 6.91 1.44
C THR A 42 13.43 7.11 0.24
N LEU A 43 13.87 6.77 -0.99
CA LEU A 43 13.01 6.85 -2.18
C LEU A 43 11.98 5.71 -2.23
N LEU A 44 12.33 4.51 -1.77
CA LEU A 44 11.38 3.41 -1.64
C LEU A 44 10.37 3.64 -0.49
N MET A 45 10.75 4.33 0.57
CA MET A 45 9.83 4.71 1.66
C MET A 45 8.78 5.73 1.22
N VAL A 46 9.08 6.61 0.25
CA VAL A 46 8.11 7.59 -0.27
C VAL A 46 7.00 6.91 -1.10
N PHE A 47 7.24 5.69 -1.62
CA PHE A 47 6.29 4.97 -2.48
C PHE A 47 5.74 3.67 -1.89
N HIS A 48 6.23 3.22 -0.73
CA HIS A 48 5.61 2.14 0.02
C HIS A 48 4.92 2.75 1.24
N SER A 49 3.62 2.93 1.13
CA SER A 49 2.78 3.07 2.33
C SER A 49 3.00 1.81 3.16
N GLU A 50 3.67 1.96 4.29
CA GLU A 50 3.88 0.86 5.23
C GLU A 50 2.50 0.55 5.81
N LYS A 51 2.05 -0.70 5.68
CA LYS A 51 0.78 -1.14 6.25
C LYS A 51 0.77 -0.86 7.74
N GLN A 52 -0.15 -0.03 8.17
CA GLN A 52 -0.29 0.38 9.56
C GLN A 52 -1.48 -0.33 10.21
N VAL A 53 -1.37 -0.57 11.50
CA VAL A 53 -2.53 -1.02 12.29
C VAL A 53 -3.45 0.19 12.48
N ALA A 54 -4.74 0.01 12.21
CA ALA A 54 -5.73 1.07 12.39
C ALA A 54 -5.78 1.54 13.86
N ASP A 55 -5.87 2.86 14.05
CA ASP A 55 -6.05 3.43 15.38
C ASP A 55 -7.47 3.12 15.87
N THR A 56 -7.55 2.33 16.93
CA THR A 56 -8.81 1.93 17.60
C THR A 56 -9.02 2.64 18.93
N SER A 57 -8.17 3.62 19.26
CA SER A 57 -8.25 4.37 20.53
C SER A 57 -9.33 5.45 20.54
N GLY A 58 -9.77 5.86 19.35
CA GLY A 58 -10.81 6.88 19.16
C GLY A 58 -12.24 6.32 19.21
N ALA A 59 -13.17 7.05 18.62
CA ALA A 59 -14.56 6.62 18.54
C ALA A 59 -14.67 5.34 17.68
N TRP A 60 -15.28 4.30 18.25
CA TRP A 60 -15.38 2.98 17.63
C TRP A 60 -16.01 2.97 16.23
N ASN A 61 -16.86 3.93 15.92
CA ASN A 61 -17.54 4.09 14.63
C ASN A 61 -16.78 4.95 13.61
N LEU A 62 -15.59 5.42 13.95
CA LEU A 62 -14.73 6.26 13.09
C LEU A 62 -13.36 5.65 12.85
N ILE A 63 -13.22 4.34 12.98
CA ILE A 63 -11.98 3.63 12.72
C ILE A 63 -11.73 3.63 11.21
N LEU A 64 -10.61 4.23 10.78
CA LEU A 64 -10.19 4.20 9.39
C LEU A 64 -9.62 2.84 9.04
N VAL A 65 -10.26 2.14 8.11
CA VAL A 65 -9.79 0.87 7.57
C VAL A 65 -9.72 0.97 6.05
N ASP A 66 -8.56 0.74 5.50
CA ASP A 66 -8.31 0.75 4.07
C ASP A 66 -7.20 -0.24 3.68
N ARG A 67 -6.64 -0.11 2.47
CA ARG A 67 -5.54 -0.96 1.99
C ARG A 67 -4.29 -0.91 2.88
N ASP A 68 -4.03 0.24 3.49
CA ASP A 68 -2.81 0.56 4.23
C ASP A 68 -3.05 0.54 5.75
N HIS A 69 -4.32 0.59 6.19
CA HIS A 69 -4.74 0.53 7.60
C HIS A 69 -5.62 -0.70 7.83
N TYR A 70 -5.12 -1.67 8.58
CA TYR A 70 -5.82 -2.93 8.86
C TYR A 70 -6.26 -3.02 10.31
N ILE A 71 -7.38 -3.69 10.54
CA ILE A 71 -7.90 -3.93 11.89
C ILE A 71 -6.91 -4.78 12.68
N PRO A 72 -6.61 -4.42 13.96
CA PRO A 72 -5.77 -5.25 14.84
C PRO A 72 -6.32 -6.67 14.96
N ALA A 73 -5.44 -7.67 15.01
CA ALA A 73 -5.84 -9.08 15.12
C ALA A 73 -6.63 -9.39 16.40
N ASN A 74 -6.45 -8.59 17.46
CA ASN A 74 -7.15 -8.70 18.73
C ASN A 74 -8.39 -7.81 18.85
N TYR A 75 -8.77 -7.10 17.79
CA TYR A 75 -9.98 -6.28 17.77
C TYR A 75 -11.21 -7.20 17.79
N GLN A 76 -12.03 -7.06 18.81
CA GLN A 76 -13.24 -7.86 18.98
C GLN A 76 -14.48 -6.98 18.95
N VAL A 77 -15.52 -7.51 18.34
CA VAL A 77 -16.83 -6.87 18.21
C VAL A 77 -17.86 -7.84 18.81
N GLU A 78 -18.70 -7.34 19.69
CA GLU A 78 -19.87 -8.08 20.13
C GLU A 78 -20.92 -8.06 19.02
N LEU A 79 -21.45 -9.24 18.67
CA LEU A 79 -22.32 -9.40 17.51
C LEU A 79 -23.75 -9.78 17.93
N THR A 80 -24.73 -9.12 17.32
CA THR A 80 -26.13 -9.48 17.34
C THR A 80 -26.51 -10.18 16.04
N GLU A 81 -27.10 -11.36 16.11
CA GLU A 81 -27.63 -12.09 14.96
C GLU A 81 -29.02 -11.59 14.60
N LEU A 82 -29.24 -11.29 13.32
CA LEU A 82 -30.51 -10.85 12.77
C LEU A 82 -31.37 -12.04 12.34
N SER A 83 -32.65 -11.82 12.11
CA SER A 83 -33.62 -12.85 11.72
C SER A 83 -33.27 -13.58 10.41
N ASN A 84 -32.47 -12.98 9.54
CA ASN A 84 -32.00 -13.56 8.29
C ASN A 84 -30.62 -14.28 8.42
N GLY A 85 -30.08 -14.40 9.64
CA GLY A 85 -28.80 -15.04 9.91
C GLY A 85 -27.58 -14.14 9.77
N GLU A 86 -27.74 -12.90 9.26
CA GLU A 86 -26.66 -11.92 9.22
C GLU A 86 -26.32 -11.43 10.64
N LYS A 87 -25.07 -11.03 10.85
CA LYS A 87 -24.59 -10.54 12.13
C LYS A 87 -24.14 -9.09 12.01
N VAL A 88 -24.47 -8.28 13.01
CA VAL A 88 -24.08 -6.87 13.07
C VAL A 88 -23.43 -6.56 14.41
N ASP A 89 -22.65 -5.50 14.48
CA ASP A 89 -22.14 -4.97 15.74
C ASP A 89 -23.32 -4.63 16.67
N SER A 90 -23.32 -5.20 17.86
CA SER A 90 -24.41 -5.02 18.82
C SER A 90 -24.67 -3.55 19.18
N ARG A 91 -23.63 -2.71 19.04
CA ARG A 91 -23.73 -1.27 19.33
C ARG A 91 -24.60 -0.51 18.34
N ILE A 92 -24.71 -0.98 17.08
CA ILE A 92 -25.57 -0.34 16.07
C ILE A 92 -26.99 -0.89 16.08
N TYR A 93 -27.24 -2.00 16.76
CA TYR A 93 -28.51 -2.72 16.63
C TYR A 93 -29.74 -1.87 16.98
N PRO A 94 -29.75 -1.04 18.04
CA PRO A 94 -30.93 -0.22 18.37
C PRO A 94 -31.30 0.77 17.24
N GLU A 95 -30.32 1.47 16.68
CA GLU A 95 -30.52 2.45 15.61
C GLU A 95 -30.86 1.76 14.29
N LEU A 96 -30.28 0.60 14.03
CA LEU A 96 -30.62 -0.22 12.88
C LEU A 96 -32.06 -0.70 12.94
N GLN A 97 -32.54 -1.11 14.11
CA GLN A 97 -33.93 -1.50 14.34
C GLN A 97 -34.87 -0.31 14.13
N GLN A 98 -34.56 0.87 14.67
CA GLN A 98 -35.34 2.07 14.48
C GLN A 98 -35.42 2.43 12.98
N MET A 99 -34.32 2.39 12.26
CA MET A 99 -34.27 2.61 10.81
C MET A 99 -35.21 1.67 10.05
N PHE A 100 -35.27 0.40 10.43
CA PHE A 100 -36.16 -0.58 9.81
C PHE A 100 -37.63 -0.31 10.15
N ASP A 101 -37.92 0.13 11.35
CA ASP A 101 -39.29 0.47 11.78
C ASP A 101 -39.80 1.70 11.03
N ASP A 102 -38.97 2.73 10.90
CA ASP A 102 -39.29 3.94 10.14
C ASP A 102 -39.49 3.64 8.65
N ALA A 103 -38.64 2.80 8.05
CA ALA A 103 -38.77 2.37 6.67
C ALA A 103 -40.10 1.61 6.43
N ARG A 104 -40.46 0.70 7.34
CA ARG A 104 -41.75 -0.02 7.27
C ARG A 104 -42.95 0.94 7.38
N ALA A 105 -42.88 1.92 8.27
CA ALA A 105 -43.91 2.95 8.39
C ALA A 105 -44.04 3.76 7.09
N ALA A 106 -42.97 3.94 6.35
CA ALA A 106 -42.96 4.60 5.04
C ALA A 106 -43.31 3.63 3.87
N GLY A 107 -43.70 2.38 4.16
CA GLY A 107 -44.05 1.39 3.13
C GLY A 107 -42.87 0.73 2.42
N LEU A 108 -41.64 0.85 2.97
CA LEU A 108 -40.41 0.27 2.44
C LEU A 108 -40.05 -1.04 3.19
N ALA A 109 -39.59 -2.03 2.47
CA ALA A 109 -39.08 -3.29 3.03
C ALA A 109 -37.57 -3.33 2.89
N LEU A 110 -36.85 -3.09 3.98
CA LEU A 110 -35.38 -3.17 4.04
C LEU A 110 -34.94 -4.52 4.62
N PHE A 111 -33.76 -4.96 4.23
CA PHE A 111 -33.07 -6.10 4.84
C PHE A 111 -31.55 -5.87 4.82
N VAL A 112 -30.84 -6.44 5.78
CA VAL A 112 -29.38 -6.48 5.75
C VAL A 112 -28.95 -7.58 4.80
N ARG A 113 -28.32 -7.20 3.71
CA ARG A 113 -27.81 -8.13 2.71
C ARG A 113 -26.50 -8.79 3.15
N GLU A 114 -25.62 -8.00 3.74
CA GLU A 114 -24.32 -8.44 4.25
C GLU A 114 -24.05 -7.70 5.56
N GLY A 115 -23.73 -8.45 6.60
CA GLY A 115 -23.39 -7.93 7.92
C GLY A 115 -21.90 -8.01 8.22
N TYR A 116 -21.56 -8.39 9.45
CA TYR A 116 -20.19 -8.57 9.90
C TYR A 116 -19.51 -9.71 9.12
N ARG A 117 -18.28 -9.44 8.68
CA ARG A 117 -17.45 -10.42 7.98
C ARG A 117 -16.19 -10.70 8.77
N THR A 118 -15.89 -11.96 9.02
CA THR A 118 -14.65 -12.38 9.64
C THR A 118 -13.46 -12.20 8.70
N THR A 119 -12.26 -12.09 9.26
CA THR A 119 -11.00 -12.05 8.47
C THR A 119 -10.87 -13.28 7.56
N LYS A 120 -11.31 -14.46 8.02
CA LYS A 120 -11.27 -15.70 7.23
C LYS A 120 -12.20 -15.64 6.01
N GLU A 121 -13.41 -15.15 6.18
CA GLU A 121 -14.37 -14.97 5.08
C GLU A 121 -13.88 -13.93 4.08
N GLN A 122 -13.32 -12.81 4.57
CA GLN A 122 -12.73 -11.79 3.73
C GLN A 122 -11.54 -12.34 2.91
N GLN A 123 -10.71 -13.17 3.52
CA GLN A 123 -9.60 -13.82 2.81
C GLN A 123 -10.11 -14.78 1.74
N GLN A 124 -11.16 -15.56 2.02
CA GLN A 124 -11.76 -16.47 1.05
C GLN A 124 -12.29 -15.71 -0.18
N ILE A 125 -13.00 -14.60 0.04
CA ILE A 125 -13.51 -13.75 -1.04
C ILE A 125 -12.35 -13.21 -1.89
N MET A 126 -11.26 -12.78 -1.24
CA MET A 126 -10.07 -12.29 -1.93
C MET A 126 -9.45 -13.39 -2.80
N ASP A 127 -9.30 -14.59 -2.25
CA ASP A 127 -8.71 -15.73 -2.96
C ASP A 127 -9.57 -16.16 -4.17
N ASP A 128 -10.89 -16.16 -4.00
CA ASP A 128 -11.81 -16.50 -5.09
C ASP A 128 -11.80 -15.43 -6.18
N ARG A 129 -11.72 -14.15 -5.82
CA ARG A 129 -11.62 -13.06 -6.78
C ARG A 129 -10.29 -13.11 -7.56
N ILE A 130 -9.17 -13.43 -6.88
CA ILE A 130 -7.88 -13.64 -7.54
C ILE A 130 -7.96 -14.75 -8.56
N LYS A 131 -8.55 -15.91 -8.20
CA LYS A 131 -8.76 -17.04 -9.13
C LYS A 131 -9.61 -16.65 -10.34
N GLU A 132 -10.67 -15.88 -10.13
CA GLU A 132 -11.51 -15.37 -11.21
C GLU A 132 -10.72 -14.55 -12.22
N TYR A 133 -9.87 -13.61 -11.74
CA TYR A 133 -9.01 -12.82 -12.62
C TYR A 133 -7.91 -13.66 -13.29
N GLU A 134 -7.35 -14.65 -12.59
CA GLU A 134 -6.40 -15.59 -13.19
C GLU A 134 -7.06 -16.38 -14.34
N ASN A 135 -8.31 -16.83 -14.18
CA ASN A 135 -9.09 -17.50 -15.23
C ASN A 135 -9.40 -16.59 -16.43
N GLN A 136 -9.43 -15.26 -16.20
CA GLN A 136 -9.57 -14.24 -17.25
C GLN A 136 -8.23 -13.89 -17.92
N GLY A 137 -7.13 -14.58 -17.57
CA GLY A 137 -5.81 -14.41 -18.18
C GLY A 137 -4.89 -13.41 -17.47
N CYS A 138 -5.28 -12.86 -16.32
CA CYS A 138 -4.41 -12.03 -15.52
C CYS A 138 -3.35 -12.85 -14.80
N SER A 139 -2.13 -12.34 -14.67
CA SER A 139 -1.16 -12.93 -13.75
C SER A 139 -1.62 -12.73 -12.30
N LYS A 140 -1.20 -13.62 -11.38
CA LYS A 140 -1.53 -13.52 -9.95
C LYS A 140 -1.15 -12.14 -9.34
N LYS A 141 -0.06 -11.54 -9.83
CA LYS A 141 0.39 -10.21 -9.39
C LYS A 141 -0.56 -9.10 -9.85
N GLU A 142 -1.10 -9.21 -11.06
CA GLU A 142 -2.08 -8.26 -11.59
C GLU A 142 -3.45 -8.45 -10.93
N ALA A 143 -3.88 -9.71 -10.75
CA ALA A 143 -5.12 -10.04 -10.06
C ALA A 143 -5.20 -9.44 -8.65
N LYS A 144 -4.09 -9.47 -7.90
CA LYS A 144 -4.00 -8.84 -6.55
C LYS A 144 -4.08 -7.32 -6.53
N LYS A 145 -3.97 -6.64 -7.68
CA LYS A 145 -4.00 -5.18 -7.77
C LYS A 145 -5.36 -4.64 -8.19
N LYS A 146 -6.24 -5.53 -8.68
CA LYS A 146 -7.62 -5.21 -9.07
C LYS A 146 -8.57 -5.34 -7.90
#